data_4030754d724306b81358f930c373d853
#
_entry.id   4030754d724306b81358f930c373d853
#
_cell.length_a   1.000
_cell.length_b   1.000
_cell.length_c   1.000
_cell.angle_alpha   90.00
_cell.angle_beta   90.00
_cell.angle_gamma   90.00
#
_symmetry.space_group_name_H-M   'P 1'
#
loop_
_entity.id
_entity.type
_entity.pdbx_description
1 polymer ?
#
loop_
_entity_poly.entity_id
_entity_poly.type
_entity_poly.pdbx_seq_one_letter_code
_entity_poly.pdbx_strand_id
1 'polypeptide(L)'
;FFLIVGLAPGMHGANKTGRPFTGDHAGILLYKTLYKFGFSNLESSQFVGDDLILKNCRITNAVKCLPPDNKPSHEEIKNCNKFLQFEIKLLKKGSVLLALGLIAHNAILTALNLTKKEYKFSHGKRHNLPNNLVMYDSYHCSRYNTQTKRLTEQMFEEVFLLIKNEMER
;
A
#
# COMPACT_ATOMS: atom_id res chain seq x y z
N PHE A 1 -11.14 0.49 9.20
CA PHE A 1 -9.72 0.91 9.17
C PHE A 1 -9.09 0.53 7.82
N PHE A 2 -8.17 1.35 7.31
CA PHE A 2 -7.55 1.22 6.01
C PHE A 2 -6.04 0.96 6.12
N LEU A 3 -5.55 -0.18 5.60
CA LEU A 3 -4.13 -0.52 5.56
C LEU A 3 -3.61 -0.51 4.12
N ILE A 4 -2.62 0.34 3.85
CA ILE A 4 -1.96 0.43 2.55
C ILE A 4 -0.64 -0.34 2.62
N VAL A 5 -0.44 -1.28 1.69
CA VAL A 5 0.76 -2.10 1.63
C VAL A 5 1.53 -1.80 0.34
N GLY A 6 2.70 -1.22 0.48
CA GLY A 6 3.65 -0.97 -0.60
C GLY A 6 4.67 -2.10 -0.76
N LEU A 7 5.69 -1.87 -1.57
CA LEU A 7 6.74 -2.83 -1.88
C LEU A 7 7.82 -2.88 -0.79
N ALA A 8 8.60 -1.82 -0.68
CA ALA A 8 9.78 -1.71 0.17
C ALA A 8 10.17 -0.24 0.39
N PRO A 9 10.98 0.08 1.41
CA PRO A 9 11.54 1.41 1.57
C PRO A 9 12.40 1.81 0.37
N GLY A 10 12.22 3.02 -0.15
CA GLY A 10 13.12 3.61 -1.13
C GLY A 10 14.34 4.25 -0.47
N MET A 11 15.49 4.25 -1.17
CA MET A 11 16.77 4.76 -0.63
C MET A 11 16.66 6.22 -0.15
N HIS A 12 16.09 7.09 -0.97
CA HIS A 12 15.96 8.53 -0.69
C HIS A 12 14.65 8.88 0.01
N GLY A 13 13.73 7.92 0.12
CA GLY A 13 12.42 8.05 0.75
C GLY A 13 12.37 7.46 2.15
N ALA A 14 11.63 6.39 2.31
CA ALA A 14 11.38 5.77 3.62
C ALA A 14 12.65 5.33 4.35
N ASN A 15 13.69 4.88 3.64
CA ASN A 15 14.95 4.50 4.25
C ASN A 15 15.68 5.70 4.91
N LYS A 16 15.58 6.88 4.28
CA LYS A 16 16.18 8.12 4.81
C LYS A 16 15.30 8.77 5.87
N THR A 17 13.99 8.75 5.68
CA THR A 17 13.04 9.52 6.52
C THR A 17 12.42 8.71 7.64
N GLY A 18 12.41 7.37 7.55
CA GLY A 18 11.70 6.49 8.49
C GLY A 18 10.17 6.46 8.30
N ARG A 19 9.63 7.24 7.36
CA ARG A 19 8.19 7.25 7.04
C ARG A 19 7.96 6.70 5.62
N PRO A 20 7.08 5.70 5.43
CA PRO A 20 6.77 5.15 4.11
C PRO A 20 6.37 6.23 3.11
N PHE A 21 6.86 6.12 1.88
CA PHE A 21 6.55 7.02 0.76
C PHE A 21 6.87 8.51 0.99
N THR A 22 7.62 8.84 2.01
CA THR A 22 8.02 10.23 2.34
C THR A 22 9.34 10.55 1.65
N GLY A 23 9.34 11.60 0.81
CA GLY A 23 10.49 11.98 -0.01
C GLY A 23 10.69 11.11 -1.27
N ASP A 24 9.80 10.17 -1.54
CA ASP A 24 9.78 9.34 -2.74
C ASP A 24 8.87 9.91 -3.83
N HIS A 25 9.20 9.69 -5.10
CA HIS A 25 8.32 10.03 -6.20
C HIS A 25 6.94 9.35 -6.10
N ALA A 26 6.90 8.09 -5.65
CA ALA A 26 5.65 7.36 -5.46
C ALA A 26 4.75 8.01 -4.39
N GLY A 27 5.33 8.70 -3.42
CA GLY A 27 4.60 9.42 -2.38
C GLY A 27 3.83 10.62 -2.91
N ILE A 28 4.25 11.23 -4.01
CA ILE A 28 3.57 12.40 -4.60
C ILE A 28 2.11 12.05 -4.92
N LEU A 29 1.88 11.01 -5.70
CA LEU A 29 0.53 10.58 -6.07
C LEU A 29 -0.22 10.02 -4.86
N LEU A 30 0.45 9.20 -4.03
CA LEU A 30 -0.19 8.55 -2.88
C LEU A 30 -0.72 9.58 -1.87
N TYR A 31 0.12 10.51 -1.40
CA TYR A 31 -0.30 11.49 -0.39
C TYR A 31 -1.31 12.50 -0.93
N LYS A 32 -1.17 12.94 -2.19
CA LYS A 32 -2.17 13.76 -2.87
C LYS A 32 -3.55 13.08 -2.87
N THR A 33 -3.59 11.78 -3.20
CA THR A 33 -4.83 11.02 -3.23
C THR A 33 -5.37 10.79 -1.81
N LEU A 34 -4.53 10.46 -0.84
CA LEU A 34 -4.94 10.34 0.57
C LEU A 34 -5.59 11.64 1.09
N TYR A 35 -5.01 12.79 0.77
CA TYR A 35 -5.57 14.09 1.13
C TYR A 35 -6.92 14.32 0.48
N LYS A 36 -7.04 14.09 -0.83
CA LYS A 36 -8.28 14.25 -1.60
C LYS A 36 -9.44 13.43 -1.03
N PHE A 37 -9.15 12.22 -0.55
CA PHE A 37 -10.16 11.31 0.02
C PHE A 37 -10.31 11.43 1.54
N GLY A 38 -9.63 12.37 2.19
CA GLY A 38 -9.77 12.67 3.62
C GLY A 38 -9.00 11.73 4.54
N PHE A 39 -8.05 10.94 4.01
CA PHE A 39 -7.17 10.05 4.78
C PHE A 39 -5.89 10.71 5.30
N SER A 40 -5.60 11.94 4.89
CA SER A 40 -4.53 12.77 5.45
C SER A 40 -4.95 14.23 5.58
N ASN A 41 -4.24 14.97 6.44
CA ASN A 41 -4.45 16.41 6.62
C ASN A 41 -3.62 17.27 5.65
N LEU A 42 -2.59 16.68 5.01
CA LEU A 42 -1.71 17.32 4.04
C LEU A 42 -1.66 16.51 2.74
N GLU A 43 -1.48 17.18 1.62
CA GLU A 43 -1.39 16.56 0.29
C GLU A 43 0.01 16.07 -0.08
N SER A 44 1.00 16.32 0.77
CA SER A 44 2.38 15.89 0.55
C SER A 44 3.02 15.42 1.85
N SER A 45 4.03 14.56 1.71
CA SER A 45 4.88 14.12 2.82
C SER A 45 6.34 14.25 2.40
N GLN A 46 7.04 15.22 2.95
CA GLN A 46 8.39 15.58 2.53
C GLN A 46 9.46 15.16 3.54
N PHE A 47 9.17 15.30 4.84
CA PHE A 47 10.09 14.94 5.91
C PHE A 47 9.31 14.58 7.19
N VAL A 48 9.97 13.90 8.10
CA VAL A 48 9.39 13.61 9.43
C VAL A 48 9.35 14.88 10.27
N GLY A 49 8.17 15.24 10.78
CA GLY A 49 7.95 16.51 11.50
C GLY A 49 7.27 17.59 10.66
N ASP A 50 6.72 17.22 9.51
CA ASP A 50 5.92 18.10 8.64
C ASP A 50 4.44 18.20 9.05
N ASP A 51 4.11 17.81 10.30
CA ASP A 51 2.75 17.79 10.85
C ASP A 51 1.72 16.94 10.06
N LEU A 52 2.20 16.04 9.19
CA LEU A 52 1.33 15.11 8.47
C LEU A 52 0.68 14.12 9.46
N ILE A 53 -0.64 14.04 9.38
CA ILE A 53 -1.46 13.10 10.16
C ILE A 53 -2.28 12.24 9.20
N LEU A 54 -2.12 10.94 9.29
CA LEU A 54 -3.00 9.99 8.62
C LEU A 54 -4.25 9.73 9.47
N LYS A 55 -5.42 9.75 8.82
CA LYS A 55 -6.72 9.58 9.45
C LYS A 55 -7.33 8.23 9.11
N ASN A 56 -7.58 7.40 10.12
CA ASN A 56 -8.16 6.06 9.97
C ASN A 56 -7.44 5.15 8.97
N CYS A 57 -6.17 5.42 8.69
CA CYS A 57 -5.34 4.60 7.80
C CYS A 57 -3.90 4.50 8.28
N ARG A 58 -3.19 3.52 7.76
CA ARG A 58 -1.76 3.31 7.95
C ARG A 58 -1.11 2.82 6.67
N ILE A 59 0.14 3.19 6.46
CA ILE A 59 0.96 2.73 5.35
C ILE A 59 2.05 1.81 5.89
N THR A 60 2.26 0.69 5.22
CA THR A 60 3.36 -0.24 5.49
C THR A 60 3.92 -0.78 4.17
N ASN A 61 4.96 -1.60 4.24
CA ASN A 61 5.57 -2.25 3.08
C ASN A 61 5.66 -3.76 3.29
N ALA A 62 5.62 -4.52 2.20
CA ALA A 62 5.84 -5.96 2.19
C ALA A 62 7.24 -6.33 2.70
N VAL A 63 8.25 -5.54 2.34
CA VAL A 63 9.63 -5.63 2.83
C VAL A 63 9.95 -4.43 3.71
N LYS A 64 10.58 -4.64 4.86
CA LYS A 64 10.81 -3.61 5.88
C LYS A 64 12.16 -2.90 5.77
N CYS A 65 13.11 -3.47 5.02
CA CYS A 65 14.44 -2.92 4.81
C CYS A 65 14.61 -2.52 3.34
N LEU A 66 15.57 -1.62 3.08
CA LEU A 66 15.93 -1.23 1.72
C LEU A 66 16.55 -2.44 0.98
N PRO A 67 15.93 -2.95 -0.08
CA PRO A 67 16.50 -4.02 -0.87
C PRO A 67 17.54 -3.49 -1.85
N PRO A 68 18.57 -4.29 -2.23
CA PRO A 68 19.51 -3.92 -3.28
C PRO A 68 18.76 -3.56 -4.58
N ASP A 69 19.19 -2.48 -5.23
CA ASP A 69 18.61 -1.98 -6.49
C ASP A 69 17.08 -1.77 -6.45
N ASN A 70 16.51 -1.53 -5.28
CA ASN A 70 15.07 -1.40 -5.04
C ASN A 70 14.25 -2.63 -5.50
N LYS A 71 14.89 -3.79 -5.59
CA LYS A 71 14.26 -5.06 -6.00
C LYS A 71 14.42 -6.09 -4.90
N PRO A 72 13.41 -6.30 -4.05
CA PRO A 72 13.49 -7.30 -3.01
C PRO A 72 13.59 -8.71 -3.60
N SER A 73 14.49 -9.51 -3.05
CA SER A 73 14.60 -10.93 -3.33
C SER A 73 13.39 -11.69 -2.76
N HIS A 74 13.17 -12.90 -3.27
CA HIS A 74 12.12 -13.77 -2.73
C HIS A 74 12.33 -14.09 -1.24
N GLU A 75 13.58 -14.25 -0.84
CA GLU A 75 13.96 -14.53 0.54
C GLU A 75 13.70 -13.33 1.47
N GLU A 76 14.01 -12.12 1.04
CA GLU A 76 13.70 -10.89 1.79
C GLU A 76 12.20 -10.72 2.00
N ILE A 77 11.39 -10.95 0.95
CA ILE A 77 9.93 -10.91 1.05
C ILE A 77 9.44 -11.94 2.07
N LYS A 78 9.94 -13.18 1.99
CA LYS A 78 9.57 -14.28 2.89
C LYS A 78 9.95 -13.96 4.35
N ASN A 79 11.17 -13.49 4.60
CA ASN A 79 11.67 -13.17 5.93
C ASN A 79 10.91 -12.00 6.57
N CYS A 80 10.52 -11.00 5.77
CA CYS A 80 9.74 -9.86 6.24
C CYS A 80 8.25 -10.17 6.44
N ASN A 81 7.74 -11.23 5.83
CA ASN A 81 6.30 -11.51 5.81
C ASN A 81 5.69 -11.71 7.21
N LYS A 82 6.46 -12.21 8.18
CA LYS A 82 6.05 -12.34 9.59
C LYS A 82 5.59 -11.00 10.21
N PHE A 83 6.21 -9.89 9.83
CA PHE A 83 5.83 -8.56 10.30
C PHE A 83 4.50 -8.12 9.69
N LEU A 84 4.33 -8.34 8.38
CA LEU A 84 3.06 -8.04 7.71
C LEU A 84 1.92 -8.93 8.24
N GLN A 85 2.20 -10.21 8.53
CA GLN A 85 1.26 -11.12 9.17
C GLN A 85 0.79 -10.59 10.52
N PHE A 86 1.71 -10.09 11.34
CA PHE A 86 1.37 -9.49 12.63
C PHE A 86 0.51 -8.23 12.45
N GLU A 87 0.88 -7.35 11.53
CA GLU A 87 0.13 -6.13 11.23
C GLU A 87 -1.32 -6.43 10.78
N ILE A 88 -1.50 -7.45 9.92
CA ILE A 88 -2.83 -7.85 9.45
C ILE A 88 -3.65 -8.48 10.57
N LYS A 89 -3.05 -9.26 11.46
CA LYS A 89 -3.73 -9.85 12.62
C LYS A 89 -4.34 -8.82 13.57
N LEU A 90 -3.77 -7.62 13.63
CA LEU A 90 -4.27 -6.52 14.46
C LEU A 90 -5.45 -5.79 13.82
N LEU A 91 -5.77 -6.07 12.55
CA LEU A 91 -6.88 -5.42 11.87
C LEU A 91 -8.22 -5.92 12.41
N LYS A 92 -9.15 -5.00 12.61
CA LYS A 92 -10.52 -5.31 12.97
C LYS A 92 -11.28 -5.88 11.76
N LYS A 93 -12.32 -6.66 12.03
CA LYS A 93 -13.27 -7.09 11.00
C LYS A 93 -13.79 -5.88 10.21
N GLY A 94 -13.95 -6.03 8.91
CA GLY A 94 -14.37 -4.94 8.01
C GLY A 94 -13.27 -3.94 7.66
N SER A 95 -12.02 -4.18 8.08
CA SER A 95 -10.91 -3.36 7.61
C SER A 95 -10.63 -3.61 6.13
N VAL A 96 -10.18 -2.57 5.44
CA VAL A 96 -9.85 -2.60 4.01
C VAL A 96 -8.33 -2.54 3.83
N LEU A 97 -7.80 -3.34 2.91
CA LEU A 97 -6.40 -3.34 2.50
C LEU A 97 -6.28 -2.81 1.07
N LEU A 98 -5.22 -2.07 0.79
CA LEU A 98 -4.80 -1.71 -0.57
C LEU A 98 -3.43 -2.32 -0.84
N ALA A 99 -3.36 -3.18 -1.85
CA ALA A 99 -2.09 -3.71 -2.35
C ALA A 99 -1.57 -2.81 -3.49
N LEU A 100 -0.44 -2.16 -3.27
CA LEU A 100 0.24 -1.37 -4.29
C LEU A 100 1.22 -2.26 -5.08
N GLY A 101 0.70 -2.87 -6.14
CA GLY A 101 1.43 -3.78 -7.03
C GLY A 101 1.35 -5.26 -6.64
N LEU A 102 1.77 -6.09 -7.59
CA LEU A 102 1.68 -7.56 -7.48
C LEU A 102 2.46 -8.13 -6.28
N ILE A 103 3.62 -7.55 -5.94
CA ILE A 103 4.44 -8.06 -4.83
C ILE A 103 3.71 -7.81 -3.50
N ALA A 104 3.14 -6.63 -3.29
CA ALA A 104 2.35 -6.33 -2.10
C ALA A 104 1.10 -7.22 -2.00
N HIS A 105 0.38 -7.42 -3.10
CA HIS A 105 -0.73 -8.35 -3.20
C HIS A 105 -0.34 -9.77 -2.77
N ASN A 106 0.72 -10.31 -3.37
CA ASN A 106 1.20 -11.65 -3.02
C ASN A 106 1.70 -11.76 -1.57
N ALA A 107 2.29 -10.69 -1.03
CA ALA A 107 2.74 -10.66 0.36
C ALA A 107 1.55 -10.70 1.34
N ILE A 108 0.46 -10.01 1.04
CA ILE A 108 -0.79 -10.07 1.84
C ILE A 108 -1.36 -11.48 1.81
N LEU A 109 -1.46 -12.11 0.63
CA LEU A 109 -1.97 -13.47 0.51
C LEU A 109 -1.10 -14.47 1.29
N THR A 110 0.23 -14.34 1.21
CA THR A 110 1.16 -15.18 1.97
C THR A 110 0.98 -14.98 3.48
N ALA A 111 0.81 -13.74 3.94
CA ALA A 111 0.57 -13.43 5.35
C ALA A 111 -0.73 -14.05 5.89
N LEU A 112 -1.71 -14.24 5.02
CA LEU A 112 -3.00 -14.86 5.34
C LEU A 112 -3.05 -16.37 5.03
N ASN A 113 -1.95 -16.97 4.56
CA ASN A 113 -1.88 -18.38 4.11
C ASN A 113 -2.88 -18.70 2.99
N LEU A 114 -3.12 -17.76 2.07
CA LEU A 114 -4.06 -17.91 0.97
C LEU A 114 -3.36 -18.34 -0.34
N THR A 115 -4.09 -19.09 -1.15
CA THR A 115 -3.60 -19.61 -2.43
C THR A 115 -3.66 -18.52 -3.51
N LYS A 116 -2.52 -18.12 -4.05
CA LYS A 116 -2.43 -17.05 -5.08
C LYS A 116 -3.27 -17.29 -6.33
N LYS A 117 -3.52 -18.55 -6.68
CA LYS A 117 -4.34 -18.91 -7.87
C LYS A 117 -5.80 -18.46 -7.75
N GLU A 118 -6.33 -18.39 -6.53
CA GLU A 118 -7.72 -17.99 -6.25
C GLU A 118 -7.88 -16.47 -6.26
N TYR A 119 -6.81 -15.74 -6.03
CA TYR A 119 -6.78 -14.29 -5.90
C TYR A 119 -5.88 -13.68 -6.98
N LYS A 120 -6.37 -13.60 -8.22
CA LYS A 120 -5.59 -13.03 -9.32
C LYS A 120 -5.53 -11.52 -9.23
N PHE A 121 -4.32 -10.97 -9.21
CA PHE A 121 -4.07 -9.53 -9.23
C PHE A 121 -4.65 -8.87 -10.48
N SER A 122 -5.35 -7.76 -10.31
CA SER A 122 -5.77 -6.87 -11.39
C SER A 122 -6.07 -5.49 -10.80
N HIS A 123 -5.64 -4.43 -11.49
CA HIS A 123 -5.91 -3.06 -11.04
C HIS A 123 -7.41 -2.81 -10.81
N GLY A 124 -7.76 -2.20 -9.69
CA GLY A 124 -9.14 -1.94 -9.29
C GLY A 124 -9.93 -3.15 -8.78
N LYS A 125 -9.32 -4.34 -8.77
CA LYS A 125 -10.02 -5.55 -8.37
C LYS A 125 -10.21 -5.63 -6.86
N ARG A 126 -11.42 -6.00 -6.46
CA ARG A 126 -11.83 -6.27 -5.08
C ARG A 126 -11.74 -7.77 -4.77
N HIS A 127 -11.17 -8.11 -3.63
CA HIS A 127 -11.08 -9.47 -3.11
C HIS A 127 -11.69 -9.56 -1.72
N ASN A 128 -12.50 -10.60 -1.49
CA ASN A 128 -12.96 -10.98 -0.16
C ASN A 128 -11.89 -11.82 0.51
N LEU A 129 -11.43 -11.41 1.67
CA LEU A 129 -10.44 -12.11 2.47
C LEU A 129 -11.09 -12.70 3.74
N PRO A 130 -10.44 -13.65 4.43
CA PRO A 130 -10.89 -14.15 5.72
C PRO A 130 -11.10 -13.01 6.74
N ASN A 131 -11.90 -13.30 7.78
CA ASN A 131 -12.23 -12.34 8.85
C ASN A 131 -12.96 -11.07 8.40
N ASN A 132 -13.72 -11.17 7.29
CA ASN A 132 -14.41 -10.03 6.68
C ASN A 132 -13.47 -8.88 6.28
N LEU A 133 -12.22 -9.18 6.01
CA LEU A 133 -11.29 -8.22 5.41
C LEU A 133 -11.58 -8.11 3.90
N VAL A 134 -11.36 -6.94 3.37
CA VAL A 134 -11.47 -6.68 1.92
C VAL A 134 -10.14 -6.16 1.42
N MET A 135 -9.67 -6.63 0.27
CA MET A 135 -8.47 -6.11 -0.38
C MET A 135 -8.80 -5.56 -1.75
N TYR A 136 -8.29 -4.39 -2.05
CA TYR A 136 -8.26 -3.81 -3.38
C TYR A 136 -6.84 -3.84 -3.95
N ASP A 137 -6.72 -4.09 -5.23
CA ASP A 137 -5.46 -4.05 -5.97
C ASP A 137 -5.30 -2.72 -6.69
N SER A 138 -4.11 -2.17 -6.69
CA SER A 138 -3.71 -1.09 -7.59
C SER A 138 -2.35 -1.38 -8.21
N TYR A 139 -2.13 -0.92 -9.45
CA TYR A 139 -0.75 -0.76 -9.92
C TYR A 139 0.01 0.13 -8.95
N HIS A 140 1.30 -0.16 -8.76
CA HIS A 140 2.15 0.63 -7.89
C HIS A 140 2.31 2.06 -8.42
N CYS A 141 2.22 3.05 -7.55
CA CYS A 141 2.34 4.48 -7.89
C CYS A 141 3.81 4.93 -8.13
N SER A 142 4.65 4.04 -8.63
CA SER A 142 6.05 4.32 -8.96
C SER A 142 6.19 5.34 -10.09
N ARG A 143 7.37 5.99 -10.15
CA ARG A 143 7.71 6.88 -11.26
C ARG A 143 7.52 6.21 -12.62
N TYR A 144 7.98 4.98 -12.77
CA TYR A 144 7.84 4.22 -14.01
C TYR A 144 6.37 4.09 -14.44
N ASN A 145 5.50 3.62 -13.56
CA ASN A 145 4.09 3.42 -13.89
C ASN A 145 3.34 4.73 -14.18
N THR A 146 3.67 5.81 -13.48
CA THR A 146 3.03 7.11 -13.71
C THR A 146 3.54 7.79 -14.99
N GLN A 147 4.83 7.73 -15.28
CA GLN A 147 5.41 8.31 -16.50
C GLN A 147 5.00 7.55 -17.76
N THR A 148 4.89 6.22 -17.68
CA THR A 148 4.42 5.38 -18.81
C THR A 148 2.90 5.37 -18.96
N LYS A 149 2.17 6.09 -18.10
CA LYS A 149 0.70 6.12 -18.05
C LYS A 149 0.06 4.74 -17.82
N ARG A 150 0.83 3.76 -17.31
CA ARG A 150 0.29 2.48 -16.85
C ARG A 150 -0.64 2.69 -15.65
N LEU A 151 -0.33 3.69 -14.82
CA LEU A 151 -1.18 4.19 -13.77
C LEU A 151 -1.35 5.70 -13.96
N THR A 152 -2.58 6.14 -14.22
CA THR A 152 -2.94 7.57 -14.21
C THR A 152 -3.48 7.99 -12.86
N GLU A 153 -3.47 9.29 -12.57
CA GLU A 153 -4.09 9.85 -11.37
C GLU A 153 -5.55 9.45 -11.26
N GLN A 154 -6.31 9.56 -12.34
CA GLN A 154 -7.72 9.16 -12.38
C GLN A 154 -7.92 7.67 -12.03
N MET A 155 -7.14 6.77 -12.63
CA MET A 155 -7.21 5.33 -12.31
C MET A 155 -6.93 5.07 -10.82
N PHE A 156 -5.99 5.79 -10.22
CA PHE A 156 -5.65 5.64 -8.82
C PHE A 156 -6.77 6.16 -7.91
N GLU A 157 -7.34 7.31 -8.24
CA GLU A 157 -8.48 7.90 -7.53
C GLU A 157 -9.74 7.01 -7.58
N GLU A 158 -10.00 6.36 -8.71
CA GLU A 158 -11.12 5.40 -8.84
C GLU A 158 -10.99 4.25 -7.83
N VAL A 159 -9.78 3.73 -7.60
CA VAL A 159 -9.56 2.71 -6.55
C VAL A 159 -9.84 3.27 -5.16
N PHE A 160 -9.41 4.49 -4.87
CA PHE A 160 -9.68 5.14 -3.57
C PHE A 160 -11.16 5.43 -3.35
N LEU A 161 -11.90 5.77 -4.42
CA LEU A 161 -13.35 5.93 -4.35
C LEU A 161 -14.04 4.61 -3.98
N LEU A 162 -13.62 3.50 -4.60
CA LEU A 162 -14.15 2.16 -4.26
C LEU A 162 -13.86 1.81 -2.80
N ILE A 163 -12.63 2.07 -2.32
CA ILE A 163 -12.23 1.84 -0.93
C ILE A 163 -13.07 2.68 0.03
N LYS A 164 -13.25 3.96 -0.26
CA LYS A 164 -14.04 4.85 0.58
C LYS A 164 -15.48 4.37 0.70
N ASN A 165 -16.11 4.02 -0.41
CA ASN A 165 -17.47 3.47 -0.43
C ASN A 165 -17.56 2.13 0.34
N GLU A 166 -16.52 1.29 0.30
CA GLU A 166 -16.47 0.04 1.07
C GLU A 166 -16.39 0.31 2.58
N MET A 167 -15.65 1.33 3.00
CA MET A 167 -15.47 1.68 4.41
C MET A 167 -16.68 2.39 5.04
N GLU A 168 -17.57 2.94 4.22
CA GLU A 168 -18.81 3.61 4.64
C GLU A 168 -20.02 2.65 4.74
N ARG A 169 -19.87 1.39 4.32
CA ARG A 169 -20.86 0.32 4.45
C ARG A 169 -20.90 -0.26 5.85
#